data_f0538bb04497f92f48f8689fa3fb83d5
#
_entry.id   f0538bb04497f92f48f8689fa3fb83d5
#
_cell.length_a   1.000
_cell.length_b   1.000
_cell.length_c   1.000
_cell.angle_alpha   90.00
_cell.angle_beta   90.00
_cell.angle_gamma   90.00
#
_symmetry.space_group_name_H-M   'P 1'
#
loop_
_entity.id
_entity.type
_entity.pdbx_description
1 polymer ?
#
loop_
_entity_poly.entity_id
_entity_poly.type
_entity_poly.pdbx_seq_one_letter_code
_entity_poly.pdbx_strand_id
1 'polypeptide(L)'
;MSFDVKTISVFERQAKRLIKKFPSLKNELQELVMELKEEPSKGTPIGYNCQKIRLSIASKGRGKSGGARVIAHVIIKDEIVYLLSSSLGLGSAS
;
A
#
# COMPACT_ATOMS: atom_id res chain seq x y z
N MET A 1 -10.16 -4.36 17.91
CA MET A 1 -8.70 -4.33 18.06
C MET A 1 -8.06 -3.92 16.75
N SER A 2 -7.07 -3.07 16.82
CA SER A 2 -6.44 -2.61 15.60
C SER A 2 -4.99 -3.09 15.54
N PHE A 3 -4.53 -3.33 14.30
CA PHE A 3 -3.15 -3.67 14.06
C PHE A 3 -2.31 -2.41 13.99
N ASP A 4 -1.03 -2.53 14.33
CA ASP A 4 -0.08 -1.45 14.09
C ASP A 4 0.40 -1.55 12.64
N VAL A 5 0.49 -0.40 11.98
CA VAL A 5 1.01 -0.37 10.62
C VAL A 5 2.35 0.35 10.65
N LYS A 6 3.38 -0.35 10.20
CA LYS A 6 4.73 0.18 10.19
C LYS A 6 5.29 0.16 8.77
N THR A 7 6.30 0.97 8.55
CA THR A 7 6.93 1.05 7.24
C THR A 7 8.41 0.72 7.37
N ILE A 8 9.02 0.32 6.25
CA ILE A 8 10.46 0.15 6.18
C ILE A 8 11.02 1.24 5.27
N SER A 9 12.31 1.44 5.34
CA SER A 9 12.94 2.56 4.60
C SER A 9 12.74 2.46 3.10
N VAL A 10 12.72 1.26 2.56
CA VAL A 10 12.48 1.07 1.12
C VAL A 10 11.11 1.61 0.74
N PHE A 11 10.09 1.25 1.52
CA PHE A 11 8.74 1.73 1.26
C PHE A 11 8.68 3.25 1.34
N GLU A 12 9.27 3.81 2.38
CA GLU A 12 9.21 5.26 2.60
C GLU A 12 9.87 6.02 1.47
N ARG A 13 11.00 5.53 0.98
CA ARG A 13 11.70 6.17 -0.12
C ARG A 13 10.88 6.13 -1.40
N GLN A 14 10.31 4.97 -1.68
CA GLN A 14 9.48 4.81 -2.87
C GLN A 14 8.22 5.66 -2.79
N ALA A 15 7.56 5.66 -1.62
CA ALA A 15 6.35 6.43 -1.44
C ALA A 15 6.62 7.92 -1.59
N LYS A 16 7.72 8.40 -1.02
CA LYS A 16 8.07 9.81 -1.12
C LYS A 16 8.25 10.23 -2.57
N ARG A 17 8.91 9.38 -3.35
CA ARG A 17 9.12 9.66 -4.77
C ARG A 17 7.80 9.72 -5.53
N LEU A 18 6.91 8.77 -5.24
CA LEU A 18 5.62 8.73 -5.91
C LEU A 18 4.71 9.87 -5.49
N ILE A 19 4.75 10.25 -4.21
CA ILE A 19 3.94 11.38 -3.73
C ILE A 19 4.38 12.68 -4.40
N LYS A 20 5.66 12.83 -4.64
CA LYS A 20 6.16 14.01 -5.31
C LYS A 20 5.57 14.13 -6.71
N LYS A 21 5.40 13.00 -7.37
CA LYS A 21 4.84 12.96 -8.72
C LYS A 21 3.32 13.01 -8.72
N PHE A 22 2.70 12.40 -7.71
CA PHE A 22 1.24 12.32 -7.61
C PHE A 22 0.83 12.72 -6.20
N PRO A 23 0.62 14.03 -5.96
CA PRO A 23 0.38 14.53 -4.59
C PRO A 23 -0.79 13.89 -3.86
N SER A 24 -1.84 13.48 -4.56
CA SER A 24 -2.98 12.86 -3.89
C SER A 24 -2.63 11.54 -3.24
N LEU A 25 -1.53 10.92 -3.66
CA LEU A 25 -1.15 9.62 -3.11
C LEU A 25 -0.89 9.68 -1.61
N LYS A 26 -0.46 10.82 -1.12
CA LYS A 26 -0.24 10.98 0.32
C LYS A 26 -1.50 10.68 1.10
N ASN A 27 -2.63 11.26 0.69
CA ASN A 27 -3.91 11.00 1.35
C ASN A 27 -4.35 9.57 1.16
N GLU A 28 -4.13 9.03 -0.02
CA GLU A 28 -4.55 7.66 -0.31
C GLU A 28 -3.77 6.65 0.52
N LEU A 29 -2.48 6.91 0.75
CA LEU A 29 -1.69 6.05 1.62
C LEU A 29 -2.12 6.18 3.08
N GLN A 30 -2.47 7.38 3.52
CA GLN A 30 -2.97 7.57 4.87
C GLN A 30 -4.26 6.80 5.10
N GLU A 31 -5.16 6.85 4.13
CA GLU A 31 -6.40 6.08 4.22
C GLU A 31 -6.11 4.59 4.26
N LEU A 32 -5.15 4.15 3.45
CA LEU A 32 -4.78 2.74 3.46
C LEU A 32 -4.27 2.30 4.82
N VAL A 33 -3.44 3.13 5.45
CA VAL A 33 -2.92 2.81 6.78
C VAL A 33 -4.07 2.64 7.77
N MET A 34 -5.04 3.55 7.72
CA MET A 34 -6.18 3.45 8.62
C MET A 34 -7.02 2.21 8.34
N GLU A 35 -7.21 1.88 7.08
CA GLU A 35 -7.96 0.68 6.73
C GLU A 35 -7.24 -0.59 7.18
N LEU A 36 -5.92 -0.62 7.06
CA LEU A 36 -5.16 -1.79 7.46
C LEU A 36 -5.17 -2.00 8.97
N LYS A 37 -5.32 -0.94 9.74
CA LYS A 37 -5.46 -1.09 11.18
C LYS A 37 -6.73 -1.85 11.54
N GLU A 38 -7.78 -1.66 10.76
CA GLU A 38 -9.07 -2.32 11.00
C GLU A 38 -9.16 -3.65 10.27
N GLU A 39 -8.64 -3.70 9.05
CA GLU A 39 -8.71 -4.90 8.22
C GLU A 39 -7.33 -5.20 7.64
N PRO A 40 -6.46 -5.85 8.40
CA PRO A 40 -5.10 -6.09 7.94
C PRO A 40 -5.00 -7.02 6.73
N SER A 41 -6.04 -7.79 6.45
CA SER A 41 -6.00 -8.74 5.33
C SER A 41 -6.82 -8.27 4.13
N LYS A 42 -6.95 -6.96 3.94
CA LYS A 42 -7.79 -6.46 2.86
C LYS A 42 -7.23 -6.69 1.46
N GLY A 43 -5.95 -6.97 1.33
CA GLY A 43 -5.34 -7.14 0.02
C GLY A 43 -5.45 -8.55 -0.52
N THR A 44 -4.82 -8.79 -1.66
CA THR A 44 -4.78 -10.11 -2.29
C THR A 44 -3.56 -10.86 -1.80
N PRO A 45 -3.74 -12.05 -1.20
CA PRO A 45 -2.59 -12.82 -0.71
C PRO A 45 -1.66 -13.22 -1.84
N ILE A 46 -0.36 -13.10 -1.59
CA ILE A 46 0.65 -13.49 -2.56
C ILE A 46 1.68 -14.45 -1.98
N GLY A 47 1.41 -14.99 -0.79
CA GLY A 47 2.29 -15.96 -0.14
C GLY A 47 3.14 -15.30 0.94
N TYR A 48 3.71 -16.13 1.80
CA TYR A 48 4.60 -15.68 2.88
C TYR A 48 4.00 -14.61 3.77
N ASN A 49 2.68 -14.69 3.99
CA ASN A 49 1.94 -13.71 4.80
C ASN A 49 2.01 -12.30 4.23
N CYS A 50 2.25 -12.20 2.94
CA CYS A 50 2.26 -10.93 2.25
C CYS A 50 1.00 -10.78 1.42
N GLN A 51 0.66 -9.54 1.11
CA GLN A 51 -0.51 -9.26 0.28
C GLN A 51 -0.23 -8.07 -0.62
N LYS A 52 -0.92 -8.06 -1.74
CA LYS A 52 -0.82 -6.98 -2.71
C LYS A 52 -2.07 -6.13 -2.60
N ILE A 53 -1.89 -4.83 -2.47
CA ILE A 53 -2.99 -3.89 -2.35
C ILE A 53 -2.91 -2.89 -3.49
N ARG A 54 -4.01 -2.70 -4.18
CA ARG A 54 -4.09 -1.70 -5.25
C ARG A 54 -4.70 -0.43 -4.74
N LEU A 55 -4.11 0.69 -5.12
CA LEU A 55 -4.64 2.01 -4.79
C LEU A 55 -4.91 2.78 -6.07
N SER A 56 -6.06 3.44 -6.12
CA SER A 56 -6.30 4.41 -7.17
C SER A 56 -5.56 5.69 -6.82
N ILE A 57 -5.03 6.37 -7.81
CA ILE A 57 -4.36 7.65 -7.59
C ILE A 57 -5.21 8.74 -8.25
N ALA A 58 -5.89 9.51 -7.41
CA ALA A 58 -6.83 10.52 -7.92
C ALA A 58 -6.13 11.56 -8.79
N SER A 59 -4.93 11.96 -8.42
CA SER A 59 -4.23 12.98 -9.20
C SER A 59 -3.75 12.49 -10.56
N LYS A 60 -3.82 11.18 -10.83
CA LYS A 60 -3.56 10.68 -12.17
C LYS A 60 -4.77 10.83 -13.08
N GLY A 61 -5.94 11.04 -12.51
CA GLY A 61 -7.17 11.14 -13.31
C GLY A 61 -7.58 9.86 -13.99
N ARG A 62 -7.05 8.73 -13.57
CA ARG A 62 -7.34 7.45 -14.17
C ARG A 62 -7.92 6.51 -13.13
N GLY A 63 -8.56 5.47 -13.60
CA GLY A 63 -9.09 4.45 -12.71
C GLY A 63 -8.00 3.55 -12.15
N LYS A 64 -8.42 2.41 -11.66
CA LYS A 64 -7.53 1.52 -10.90
C LYS A 64 -6.31 1.05 -11.67
N SER A 65 -6.43 0.91 -12.99
CA SER A 65 -5.33 0.38 -13.77
C SER A 65 -4.11 1.29 -13.77
N GLY A 66 -4.30 2.56 -13.47
CA GLY A 66 -3.19 3.48 -13.42
C GLY A 66 -2.73 3.82 -12.02
N GLY A 67 -3.19 3.08 -11.02
CA GLY A 67 -2.87 3.40 -9.64
C GLY A 67 -1.54 2.86 -9.16
N ALA A 68 -1.42 2.79 -7.85
CA ALA A 68 -0.22 2.28 -7.21
C ALA A 68 -0.46 0.88 -6.65
N ARG A 69 0.62 0.15 -6.48
CA ARG A 69 0.59 -1.17 -5.87
C ARG A 69 1.43 -1.11 -4.59
N VAL A 70 0.86 -1.61 -3.51
CA VAL A 70 1.56 -1.66 -2.23
C VAL A 70 1.67 -3.12 -1.81
N ILE A 71 2.86 -3.53 -1.39
CA ILE A 71 3.07 -4.86 -0.84
C ILE A 71 3.17 -4.73 0.66
N ALA A 72 2.36 -5.51 1.37
CA ALA A 72 2.32 -5.49 2.81
C ALA A 72 2.56 -6.89 3.36
N HIS A 73 3.23 -6.96 4.49
CA HIS A 73 3.48 -8.22 5.21
C HIS A 73 2.72 -8.16 6.52
N VAL A 74 1.87 -9.16 6.76
CA VAL A 74 1.02 -9.19 7.94
C VAL A 74 1.55 -10.18 8.94
N ILE A 75 1.81 -9.73 10.16
CA ILE A 75 2.23 -10.59 11.26
C ILE A 75 1.08 -10.63 12.25
N ILE A 76 0.25 -11.66 12.13
CA ILE A 76 -0.96 -11.77 12.95
C ILE A 76 -0.62 -11.91 14.42
N LYS A 77 0.41 -12.69 14.74
CA LYS A 77 0.81 -12.94 16.10
C LYS A 77 1.10 -11.64 16.85
N ASP A 78 1.79 -10.71 16.20
CA ASP A 78 2.18 -9.45 16.83
C ASP A 78 1.22 -8.32 16.50
N GLU A 79 0.24 -8.58 15.68
CA GLU A 79 -0.74 -7.59 15.24
C GLU A 79 -0.06 -6.39 14.57
N ILE A 80 0.85 -6.69 13.66
CA ILE A 80 1.62 -5.69 12.94
C ILE A 80 1.50 -5.93 11.44
N VAL A 81 1.38 -4.84 10.69
CA VAL A 81 1.46 -4.87 9.24
C VAL A 81 2.64 -4.02 8.82
N TYR A 82 3.56 -4.61 8.06
CA TYR A 82 4.69 -3.87 7.51
C TYR A 82 4.41 -3.55 6.06
N LEU A 83 4.54 -2.28 5.70
CA LEU A 83 4.46 -1.86 4.31
C LEU A 83 5.85 -1.99 3.72
N LEU A 84 6.00 -2.88 2.76
CA LEU A 84 7.31 -3.27 2.25
C LEU A 84 7.73 -2.50 1.01
N SER A 85 6.79 -2.24 0.12
CA SER A 85 7.13 -1.54 -1.11
C SER A 85 5.90 -0.87 -1.69
N SER A 86 6.13 0.17 -2.46
CA SER A 86 5.10 0.82 -3.23
C SER A 86 5.65 1.14 -4.61
N SER A 87 4.83 0.93 -5.63
CA SER A 87 5.25 1.17 -7.00
C SER A 87 4.03 1.50 -7.84
N LEU A 88 4.26 2.04 -9.01
CA LEU A 88 3.14 2.28 -9.93
C LEU A 88 2.65 0.95 -10.44
N GLY A 89 1.33 0.77 -10.37
CA GLY A 89 0.71 -0.43 -10.86
C GLY A 89 0.37 -0.28 -12.31
N LEU A 90 1.32 -0.60 -13.17
CA LEU A 90 1.05 -0.60 -14.60
C LEU A 90 0.22 -1.84 -14.90
N GLY A 91 -0.92 -1.61 -15.51
CA GLY A 91 -1.86 -2.69 -15.73
C GLY A 91 -1.26 -3.88 -16.43
N SER A 92 -0.41 -3.64 -17.38
CA SER A 92 0.19 -4.72 -18.16
C SER A 92 1.34 -5.39 -17.44
N ALA A 93 1.82 -4.79 -16.39
CA ALA A 93 3.02 -5.27 -15.73
C ALA A 93 2.75 -6.39 -14.74
N SER A 94 1.55 -6.75 -14.62
CA SER A 94 1.16 -7.76 -13.64
C SER A 94 1.99 -9.02 -13.71
#